data_8c95bf82e39b5a5872098ebf76a5c2de
#
_entry.id   8c95bf82e39b5a5872098ebf76a5c2de
#
_cell.length_a   1.000
_cell.length_b   1.000
_cell.length_c   1.000
_cell.angle_alpha   90.00
_cell.angle_beta   90.00
_cell.angle_gamma   90.00
#
_symmetry.space_group_name_H-M   'P 1'
#
loop_
_entity.id
_entity.type
_entity.pdbx_description
1 polymer ?
#
loop_
_entity_poly.entity_id
_entity_poly.type
_entity_poly.pdbx_seq_one_letter_code
_entity_poly.pdbx_strand_id
1 'polypeptide(L)'
;MAMLLRVLLMMLVSATTAISHEIEVTPLPKVIQDGRPLVALRAPGPHSMDVFRLTVPPGTTTLDVSTAGGRGDVHLYLRRGAHPVSDGSVYDHASIHPGNREQIKVTDPEAGIWFVGLITHDDPYSGVRLLARTRRARGTLPLPRFNPNPGVFSGEASIRMMGGFGGKVHYTTDGSEPDENSPTAPRFLSLNEDTTIKARLVDRRGKLGPIAEATYFVKPTDEVVNITSALSASHLAGTRGDRHLFKINVAAGRRLIVQAEGGSGGSTLIVNHGSPPPMTRGFFFNRGATFFSGSRKVEIDDTEAGDYYIALDARGNFSERTLFATVITESADLMPWAPALRPYVSTETFDPSSCEVQEGLIGEGERRLLRYTTEVRNVGVRDLRVPAPEGNPNFEYHECHGHYHFRGFAYSAVLDLEGKVVREGNKVSFCLLDNNRWDRNANRFQRYDCDHQGIQAGWADVYDSGLPGQWVEIGDLAPGNYQLELTINPDGLLDEENRENNTVRIPITIP
;
A
#
# COMPACT_ATOMS: atom_id res chain seq x y z
N MET A 1 9.79 -17.84 71.46
CA MET A 1 10.28 -18.51 70.25
C MET A 1 9.22 -18.36 69.20
N ALA A 2 9.23 -17.21 68.47
CA ALA A 2 8.19 -16.77 67.58
C ALA A 2 8.65 -16.94 66.15
N MET A 3 7.91 -17.71 65.36
CA MET A 3 8.17 -17.99 63.95
C MET A 3 7.35 -17.02 63.12
N LEU A 4 8.02 -16.08 62.41
CA LEU A 4 7.40 -15.11 61.51
C LEU A 4 7.01 -15.82 60.22
N LEU A 5 5.72 -15.81 59.92
CA LEU A 5 5.14 -16.21 58.64
C LEU A 5 5.10 -14.97 57.69
N ARG A 6 5.96 -14.91 56.68
CA ARG A 6 5.88 -13.91 55.60
C ARG A 6 4.90 -14.38 54.56
N VAL A 7 3.76 -13.68 54.46
CA VAL A 7 2.81 -13.81 53.35
C VAL A 7 3.35 -12.98 52.19
N LEU A 8 3.68 -13.66 51.09
CA LEU A 8 4.07 -13.05 49.84
C LEU A 8 2.79 -12.72 49.02
N LEU A 9 2.40 -11.45 48.97
CA LEU A 9 1.29 -10.97 48.19
C LEU A 9 1.76 -10.86 46.73
N MET A 10 1.41 -11.84 45.89
CA MET A 10 1.54 -11.74 44.43
C MET A 10 0.46 -10.79 43.91
N MET A 11 0.82 -9.58 43.55
CA MET A 11 -0.01 -8.72 42.71
C MET A 11 -0.03 -9.31 41.31
N LEU A 12 -1.15 -9.92 40.93
CA LEU A 12 -1.49 -10.12 39.53
C LEU A 12 -1.75 -8.75 38.91
N VAL A 13 -0.79 -8.24 38.16
CA VAL A 13 -1.05 -7.18 37.21
C VAL A 13 -1.75 -7.83 36.02
N SER A 14 -3.05 -7.73 35.98
CA SER A 14 -3.81 -8.03 34.76
C SER A 14 -3.45 -6.95 33.72
N ALA A 15 -2.59 -7.30 32.79
CA ALA A 15 -2.42 -6.51 31.58
C ALA A 15 -3.74 -6.57 30.80
N THR A 16 -4.55 -5.55 30.96
CA THR A 16 -5.61 -5.26 29.98
C THR A 16 -4.91 -4.83 28.69
N THR A 17 -4.74 -5.77 27.76
CA THR A 17 -4.43 -5.47 26.39
C THR A 17 -5.56 -4.58 25.85
N ALA A 18 -5.30 -3.28 25.76
CA ALA A 18 -6.13 -2.39 24.99
C ALA A 18 -6.09 -2.92 23.55
N ILE A 19 -7.22 -3.43 23.07
CA ILE A 19 -7.40 -3.75 21.65
C ILE A 19 -7.38 -2.39 20.95
N SER A 20 -6.22 -2.00 20.41
CA SER A 20 -6.12 -0.87 19.52
C SER A 20 -6.89 -1.23 18.26
N HIS A 21 -7.99 -0.53 17.98
CA HIS A 21 -8.63 -0.60 16.68
C HIS A 21 -7.69 0.09 15.69
N GLU A 22 -6.84 -0.70 15.04
CA GLU A 22 -5.99 -0.23 13.97
C GLU A 22 -6.85 0.08 12.74
N ILE A 23 -6.66 1.25 12.13
CA ILE A 23 -7.23 1.50 10.80
C ILE A 23 -6.49 0.62 9.81
N GLU A 24 -7.22 -0.30 9.23
CA GLU A 24 -6.75 -1.20 8.22
C GLU A 24 -6.41 -0.45 6.93
N VAL A 25 -5.21 -0.68 6.43
CA VAL A 25 -4.65 0.03 5.29
C VAL A 25 -4.20 -0.94 4.22
N THR A 26 -4.89 -0.95 3.09
CA THR A 26 -4.45 -1.73 1.92
C THR A 26 -3.84 -0.80 0.88
N PRO A 27 -2.53 -0.76 0.68
CA PRO A 27 -1.94 -0.04 -0.44
C PRO A 27 -2.20 -0.83 -1.72
N LEU A 28 -3.17 -0.41 -2.49
CA LEU A 28 -3.38 -0.91 -3.84
C LEU A 28 -2.50 -0.11 -4.82
N PRO A 29 -2.02 -0.72 -5.94
CA PRO A 29 -1.40 0.02 -7.02
C PRO A 29 -2.26 1.20 -7.43
N LYS A 30 -1.66 2.34 -7.77
CA LYS A 30 -2.37 3.53 -8.21
C LYS A 30 -3.39 3.14 -9.28
N VAL A 31 -4.67 3.48 -9.07
CA VAL A 31 -5.75 3.08 -9.98
C VAL A 31 -5.79 4.02 -11.18
N ILE A 32 -5.70 3.46 -12.37
CA ILE A 32 -5.97 4.19 -13.62
C ILE A 32 -7.48 4.21 -13.83
N GLN A 33 -8.05 5.41 -13.89
CA GLN A 33 -9.44 5.58 -14.29
C GLN A 33 -9.54 5.64 -15.82
N ASP A 34 -10.47 4.86 -16.39
CA ASP A 34 -10.70 4.82 -17.82
C ASP A 34 -10.89 6.21 -18.43
N GLY A 35 -10.10 6.54 -19.45
CA GLY A 35 -10.09 7.80 -20.15
C GLY A 35 -9.55 9.00 -19.38
N ARG A 36 -9.08 8.84 -18.13
CA ARG A 36 -8.45 9.92 -17.35
C ARG A 36 -6.93 9.74 -17.29
N PRO A 37 -6.15 10.73 -17.73
CA PRO A 37 -4.70 10.63 -17.66
C PRO A 37 -4.18 10.81 -16.23
N LEU A 38 -3.21 9.99 -15.86
CA LEU A 38 -2.28 10.30 -14.77
C LEU A 38 -1.16 11.16 -15.38
N VAL A 39 -0.82 12.26 -14.74
CA VAL A 39 0.14 13.25 -15.26
C VAL A 39 1.28 13.48 -14.32
N ALA A 40 2.37 14.03 -14.83
CA ALA A 40 3.58 14.36 -14.08
C ALA A 40 4.20 13.16 -13.36
N LEU A 41 4.05 11.94 -13.93
CA LEU A 41 4.67 10.74 -13.41
C LEU A 41 6.19 10.86 -13.50
N ARG A 42 6.85 10.31 -12.49
CA ARG A 42 8.30 10.33 -12.37
C ARG A 42 8.78 9.00 -11.82
N ALA A 43 9.79 8.43 -12.45
CA ALA A 43 10.47 7.26 -11.94
C ALA A 43 11.12 7.54 -10.58
N PRO A 44 11.08 6.62 -9.63
CA PRO A 44 11.80 6.74 -8.36
C PRO A 44 13.31 6.86 -8.55
N GLY A 45 13.87 6.13 -9.50
CA GLY A 45 15.30 6.12 -9.87
C GLY A 45 15.55 5.30 -11.12
N PRO A 46 16.84 5.09 -11.53
CA PRO A 46 17.18 4.11 -12.55
C PRO A 46 16.73 2.70 -12.16
N HIS A 47 16.51 1.82 -13.14
CA HIS A 47 16.11 0.42 -12.93
C HIS A 47 14.90 0.24 -12.01
N SER A 48 13.92 1.16 -12.08
CA SER A 48 12.74 1.14 -11.25
C SER A 48 11.46 0.90 -12.04
N MET A 49 10.43 0.39 -11.36
CA MET A 49 9.12 0.16 -11.93
C MET A 49 8.03 0.85 -11.09
N ASP A 50 7.19 1.65 -11.75
CA ASP A 50 5.92 2.11 -11.20
C ASP A 50 4.80 1.19 -11.66
N VAL A 51 4.04 0.62 -10.72
CA VAL A 51 2.91 -0.25 -11.04
C VAL A 51 1.59 0.48 -10.83
N PHE A 52 0.70 0.31 -11.81
CA PHE A 52 -0.65 0.82 -11.79
C PHE A 52 -1.61 -0.32 -12.08
N ARG A 53 -2.84 -0.22 -11.61
CA ARG A 53 -3.90 -1.16 -11.96
C ARG A 53 -5.04 -0.48 -12.68
N LEU A 54 -5.67 -1.20 -13.59
CA LEU A 54 -6.95 -0.81 -14.16
C LEU A 54 -7.89 -2.01 -14.19
N THR A 55 -9.17 -1.74 -14.12
CA THR A 55 -10.19 -2.77 -14.33
C THR A 55 -10.68 -2.71 -15.75
N VAL A 56 -10.54 -3.82 -16.48
CA VAL A 56 -11.11 -4.00 -17.82
C VAL A 56 -12.49 -4.63 -17.68
N PRO A 57 -13.55 -3.91 -18.00
CA PRO A 57 -14.90 -4.41 -17.81
C PRO A 57 -15.27 -5.51 -18.82
N PRO A 58 -16.21 -6.41 -18.47
CA PRO A 58 -16.77 -7.37 -19.42
C PRO A 58 -17.32 -6.69 -20.69
N GLY A 59 -17.08 -7.32 -21.86
CA GLY A 59 -17.51 -6.80 -23.16
C GLY A 59 -16.67 -5.63 -23.68
N THR A 60 -15.47 -5.43 -23.13
CA THR A 60 -14.48 -4.53 -23.70
C THR A 60 -13.93 -5.13 -24.99
N THR A 61 -14.00 -4.37 -26.09
CA THR A 61 -13.47 -4.80 -27.40
C THR A 61 -12.07 -4.26 -27.66
N THR A 62 -11.63 -3.25 -26.93
CA THR A 62 -10.28 -2.70 -27.07
C THR A 62 -9.84 -2.07 -25.75
N LEU A 63 -8.64 -2.42 -25.32
CA LEU A 63 -7.87 -1.72 -24.29
C LEU A 63 -6.71 -1.01 -24.99
N ASP A 64 -6.62 0.30 -24.81
CA ASP A 64 -5.55 1.15 -25.35
C ASP A 64 -4.85 1.86 -24.19
N VAL A 65 -3.57 1.52 -23.96
CA VAL A 65 -2.75 2.12 -22.90
C VAL A 65 -1.59 2.81 -23.56
N SER A 66 -1.34 4.08 -23.18
CA SER A 66 -0.27 4.87 -23.79
C SER A 66 0.39 5.80 -22.80
N THR A 67 1.68 6.06 -23.04
CA THR A 67 2.45 7.10 -22.39
C THR A 67 2.81 8.21 -23.36
N ALA A 68 3.07 9.41 -22.85
CA ALA A 68 3.53 10.55 -23.67
C ALA A 68 4.07 11.68 -22.80
N GLY A 69 4.94 12.51 -23.41
CA GLY A 69 5.49 13.72 -22.77
C GLY A 69 6.63 13.42 -21.82
N GLY A 70 7.11 14.45 -21.13
CA GLY A 70 8.20 14.31 -20.17
C GLY A 70 9.59 14.19 -20.80
N ARG A 71 10.55 13.70 -19.99
CA ARG A 71 11.96 13.45 -20.35
C ARG A 71 12.33 12.06 -19.88
N GLY A 72 13.46 11.52 -20.35
CA GLY A 72 13.96 10.19 -20.05
C GLY A 72 13.39 9.14 -20.96
N ASP A 73 13.46 7.87 -20.56
CA ASP A 73 13.02 6.72 -21.32
C ASP A 73 12.11 5.84 -20.46
N VAL A 74 10.88 5.55 -20.95
CA VAL A 74 9.91 4.72 -20.26
C VAL A 74 9.48 3.54 -21.12
N HIS A 75 9.62 2.36 -20.60
CA HIS A 75 9.07 1.14 -21.17
C HIS A 75 7.68 0.86 -20.56
N LEU A 76 6.72 0.52 -21.41
CA LEU A 76 5.34 0.24 -21.03
C LEU A 76 5.06 -1.25 -21.13
N TYR A 77 4.59 -1.83 -20.03
CA TYR A 77 4.23 -3.24 -19.95
C TYR A 77 2.79 -3.40 -19.44
N LEU A 78 2.10 -4.42 -19.95
CA LEU A 78 0.79 -4.82 -19.48
C LEU A 78 0.80 -6.30 -19.12
N ARG A 79 0.15 -6.63 -17.99
CA ARG A 79 -0.11 -8.00 -17.58
C ARG A 79 -1.47 -8.12 -16.93
N ARG A 80 -2.22 -9.18 -17.27
CA ARG A 80 -3.50 -9.49 -16.65
C ARG A 80 -3.31 -10.29 -15.38
N GLY A 81 -4.05 -9.95 -14.33
CA GLY A 81 -4.10 -10.69 -13.07
C GLY A 81 -2.88 -10.56 -12.17
N ALA A 82 -1.71 -10.16 -12.71
CA ALA A 82 -0.47 -10.02 -11.98
C ALA A 82 0.33 -8.79 -12.44
N HIS A 83 1.31 -8.33 -11.65
CA HIS A 83 2.24 -7.29 -12.06
C HIS A 83 3.16 -7.80 -13.19
N PRO A 84 3.55 -6.95 -14.16
CA PRO A 84 4.77 -7.21 -14.95
C PRO A 84 5.97 -7.32 -14.00
N VAL A 85 7.00 -8.07 -14.39
CA VAL A 85 8.24 -8.16 -13.60
C VAL A 85 9.08 -6.92 -13.85
N SER A 86 9.81 -6.45 -12.83
CA SER A 86 10.56 -5.17 -12.87
C SER A 86 11.70 -5.15 -13.89
N ASP A 87 12.27 -6.31 -14.21
CA ASP A 87 13.28 -6.45 -15.26
C ASP A 87 12.69 -6.54 -16.69
N GLY A 88 11.36 -6.52 -16.81
CA GLY A 88 10.65 -6.65 -18.08
C GLY A 88 10.63 -8.07 -18.66
N SER A 89 10.94 -9.10 -17.88
CA SER A 89 11.00 -10.49 -18.36
C SER A 89 9.63 -11.17 -18.47
N VAL A 90 8.65 -10.77 -17.63
CA VAL A 90 7.31 -11.39 -17.57
C VAL A 90 6.21 -10.36 -17.78
N TYR A 91 5.50 -10.47 -18.89
CA TYR A 91 4.39 -9.59 -19.28
C TYR A 91 3.51 -10.26 -20.34
N ASP A 92 2.30 -9.75 -20.55
CA ASP A 92 1.44 -10.17 -21.68
C ASP A 92 1.67 -9.29 -22.91
N HIS A 93 1.93 -8.00 -22.72
CA HIS A 93 2.18 -7.03 -23.78
C HIS A 93 3.23 -6.00 -23.35
N ALA A 94 4.08 -5.60 -24.29
CA ALA A 94 5.10 -4.58 -24.07
C ALA A 94 5.19 -3.58 -25.22
N SER A 95 5.60 -2.36 -24.92
CA SER A 95 6.01 -1.32 -25.84
C SER A 95 7.28 -0.66 -25.30
N ILE A 96 8.40 -0.79 -26.02
CA ILE A 96 9.75 -0.52 -25.53
C ILE A 96 10.57 0.33 -26.54
N HIS A 97 9.95 1.34 -27.12
CA HIS A 97 10.64 2.25 -28.04
C HIS A 97 11.45 3.30 -27.27
N PRO A 98 12.51 3.82 -27.84
CA PRO A 98 13.25 4.91 -27.21
C PRO A 98 12.38 6.14 -26.92
N GLY A 99 12.49 6.67 -25.70
CA GLY A 99 11.77 7.84 -25.21
C GLY A 99 10.45 7.49 -24.51
N ASN A 100 9.56 8.48 -24.38
CA ASN A 100 8.36 8.36 -23.53
C ASN A 100 7.06 8.19 -24.30
N ARG A 101 7.10 7.81 -25.55
CA ARG A 101 5.90 7.63 -26.38
C ARG A 101 5.66 6.16 -26.65
N GLU A 102 5.02 5.49 -25.68
CA GLU A 102 4.68 4.09 -25.74
C GLU A 102 3.18 3.89 -25.96
N GLN A 103 2.79 2.82 -26.64
CA GLN A 103 1.39 2.45 -26.83
C GLN A 103 1.22 0.93 -26.96
N ILE A 104 0.32 0.39 -26.15
CA ILE A 104 -0.16 -0.99 -26.27
C ILE A 104 -1.65 -0.97 -26.54
N LYS A 105 -2.06 -1.70 -27.56
CA LYS A 105 -3.47 -1.87 -27.92
C LYS A 105 -3.81 -3.35 -27.92
N VAL A 106 -4.69 -3.77 -27.00
CA VAL A 106 -5.19 -5.14 -26.89
C VAL A 106 -6.58 -5.19 -27.48
N THR A 107 -6.79 -6.09 -28.44
CA THR A 107 -8.12 -6.37 -29.03
C THR A 107 -8.76 -7.49 -28.23
N ASP A 108 -10.07 -7.33 -27.95
CA ASP A 108 -10.89 -8.23 -27.15
C ASP A 108 -10.20 -8.68 -25.82
N PRO A 109 -9.74 -7.70 -24.99
CA PRO A 109 -9.07 -8.03 -23.76
C PRO A 109 -10.02 -8.78 -22.83
N GLU A 110 -9.52 -9.79 -22.14
CA GLU A 110 -10.30 -10.46 -21.11
C GLU A 110 -10.66 -9.47 -19.98
N ALA A 111 -11.88 -9.61 -19.47
CA ALA A 111 -12.33 -8.81 -18.33
C ALA A 111 -11.55 -9.16 -17.06
N GLY A 112 -11.39 -8.17 -16.18
CA GLY A 112 -10.70 -8.36 -14.90
C GLY A 112 -9.69 -7.24 -14.62
N ILE A 113 -8.81 -7.51 -13.66
CA ILE A 113 -7.76 -6.58 -13.28
C ILE A 113 -6.58 -6.75 -14.23
N TRP A 114 -6.09 -5.63 -14.76
CA TRP A 114 -4.87 -5.53 -15.54
C TRP A 114 -3.89 -4.61 -14.82
N PHE A 115 -2.64 -4.97 -14.87
CA PHE A 115 -1.56 -4.17 -14.30
C PHE A 115 -0.73 -3.54 -15.41
N VAL A 116 -0.37 -2.29 -15.18
CA VAL A 116 0.46 -1.48 -16.07
C VAL A 116 1.78 -1.21 -15.36
N GLY A 117 2.88 -1.69 -15.89
CA GLY A 117 4.23 -1.37 -15.44
C GLY A 117 4.82 -0.25 -16.28
N LEU A 118 5.32 0.79 -15.65
CA LEU A 118 6.22 1.77 -16.26
C LEU A 118 7.63 1.49 -15.74
N ILE A 119 8.45 0.91 -16.59
CA ILE A 119 9.83 0.51 -16.26
C ILE A 119 10.79 1.51 -16.89
N THR A 120 11.83 1.88 -16.15
CA THR A 120 12.96 2.64 -16.63
C THR A 120 14.25 1.88 -16.38
N HIS A 121 15.20 2.05 -17.26
CA HIS A 121 16.55 1.51 -17.11
C HIS A 121 17.51 2.63 -16.68
N ASP A 122 18.47 3.01 -17.54
CA ASP A 122 19.52 3.97 -17.20
C ASP A 122 19.06 5.43 -17.19
N ASP A 123 18.00 5.78 -17.94
CA ASP A 123 17.48 7.15 -18.08
C ASP A 123 16.08 7.30 -17.46
N PRO A 124 15.96 7.66 -16.16
CA PRO A 124 14.70 7.74 -15.47
C PRO A 124 13.75 8.75 -16.08
N TYR A 125 12.51 8.33 -16.35
CA TYR A 125 11.50 9.22 -16.89
C TYR A 125 10.99 10.24 -15.85
N SER A 126 10.61 11.42 -16.35
CA SER A 126 10.07 12.50 -15.52
C SER A 126 9.08 13.36 -16.30
N GLY A 127 7.91 13.64 -15.71
CA GLY A 127 6.84 14.44 -16.34
C GLY A 127 6.00 13.66 -17.35
N VAL A 128 6.05 12.34 -17.32
CA VAL A 128 5.31 11.45 -18.22
C VAL A 128 3.82 11.46 -17.89
N ARG A 129 2.99 11.33 -18.92
CA ARG A 129 1.55 11.11 -18.83
C ARG A 129 1.23 9.67 -19.20
N LEU A 130 0.47 8.96 -18.34
CA LEU A 130 -0.08 7.64 -18.61
C LEU A 130 -1.60 7.76 -18.82
N LEU A 131 -2.12 7.13 -19.88
CA LEU A 131 -3.54 7.12 -20.21
C LEU A 131 -3.96 5.71 -20.62
N ALA A 132 -5.02 5.19 -20.01
CA ALA A 132 -5.70 3.98 -20.46
C ALA A 132 -7.12 4.30 -20.93
N ARG A 133 -7.56 3.65 -22.00
CA ARG A 133 -8.91 3.75 -22.55
C ARG A 133 -9.45 2.38 -22.90
N THR A 134 -10.67 2.11 -22.43
CA THR A 134 -11.42 0.93 -22.86
C THR A 134 -12.49 1.33 -23.88
N ARG A 135 -12.67 0.51 -24.91
CA ARG A 135 -13.80 0.62 -25.82
C ARG A 135 -14.66 -0.62 -25.69
N ARG A 136 -15.97 -0.45 -25.70
CA ARG A 136 -16.93 -1.55 -25.60
C ARG A 136 -17.72 -1.68 -26.89
N ALA A 137 -18.28 -2.87 -27.11
CA ALA A 137 -19.26 -3.08 -28.19
C ALA A 137 -20.44 -2.13 -28.02
N ARG A 138 -21.04 -1.72 -29.13
CA ARG A 138 -22.24 -0.89 -29.11
C ARG A 138 -23.33 -1.57 -28.28
N GLY A 139 -23.97 -0.83 -27.38
CA GLY A 139 -25.04 -1.31 -26.50
C GLY A 139 -24.57 -1.97 -25.20
N THR A 140 -23.27 -1.99 -24.87
CA THR A 140 -22.80 -2.37 -23.56
C THR A 140 -22.98 -1.20 -22.58
N LEU A 141 -23.63 -1.47 -21.43
CA LEU A 141 -23.84 -0.46 -20.39
C LEU A 141 -22.54 -0.20 -19.62
N PRO A 142 -22.26 1.06 -19.23
CA PRO A 142 -21.07 1.39 -18.45
C PRO A 142 -21.14 0.88 -17.01
N LEU A 143 -19.99 0.74 -16.36
CA LEU A 143 -19.91 0.57 -14.91
C LEU A 143 -20.39 1.84 -14.20
N PRO A 144 -21.19 1.72 -13.13
CA PRO A 144 -21.40 2.82 -12.20
C PRO A 144 -20.11 3.36 -11.62
N ARG A 145 -20.09 4.65 -11.30
CA ARG A 145 -19.00 5.33 -10.60
C ARG A 145 -19.51 5.84 -9.27
N PHE A 146 -18.65 5.82 -8.27
CA PHE A 146 -18.95 6.31 -6.95
C PHE A 146 -18.23 7.65 -6.71
N ASN A 147 -18.87 8.57 -6.02
CA ASN A 147 -18.30 9.84 -5.62
C ASN A 147 -18.82 10.22 -4.22
N PRO A 148 -17.95 10.34 -3.22
CA PRO A 148 -16.50 10.14 -3.25
C PRO A 148 -16.12 8.69 -3.60
N ASN A 149 -14.84 8.46 -3.90
CA ASN A 149 -14.30 7.12 -4.05
C ASN A 149 -14.38 6.35 -2.73
N PRO A 150 -14.37 4.99 -2.76
CA PRO A 150 -14.31 4.20 -1.53
C PRO A 150 -13.10 4.58 -0.68
N GLY A 151 -13.22 4.44 0.64
CA GLY A 151 -12.18 4.81 1.60
C GLY A 151 -12.72 4.93 3.02
N VAL A 152 -11.93 5.56 3.91
CA VAL A 152 -12.28 5.78 5.32
C VAL A 152 -12.90 7.17 5.50
N PHE A 153 -14.05 7.22 6.16
CA PHE A 153 -14.82 8.43 6.43
C PHE A 153 -15.02 8.61 7.94
N SER A 154 -15.18 9.86 8.36
CA SER A 154 -15.42 10.21 9.75
C SER A 154 -16.88 10.65 9.92
N GLY A 155 -17.63 9.97 10.76
CA GLY A 155 -19.03 10.26 11.09
C GLY A 155 -20.03 9.74 10.07
N GLU A 156 -20.00 10.21 8.84
CA GLU A 156 -20.94 9.86 7.78
C GLU A 156 -20.26 9.90 6.40
N ALA A 157 -20.61 8.97 5.53
CA ALA A 157 -20.21 9.01 4.13
C ALA A 157 -21.46 9.23 3.24
N SER A 158 -21.46 10.32 2.46
CA SER A 158 -22.56 10.66 1.55
C SER A 158 -22.18 10.34 0.11
N ILE A 159 -22.70 9.22 -0.41
CA ILE A 159 -22.25 8.61 -1.67
C ILE A 159 -23.22 8.93 -2.80
N ARG A 160 -22.67 9.43 -3.91
CA ARG A 160 -23.38 9.58 -5.18
C ARG A 160 -22.95 8.48 -6.14
N MET A 161 -23.89 7.68 -6.60
CA MET A 161 -23.67 6.67 -7.64
C MET A 161 -24.06 7.25 -9.01
N MET A 162 -23.14 7.16 -9.98
CA MET A 162 -23.32 7.75 -11.31
C MET A 162 -23.17 6.67 -12.39
N GLY A 163 -24.19 6.47 -13.20
CA GLY A 163 -24.23 5.42 -14.22
C GLY A 163 -23.99 5.87 -15.67
N GLY A 164 -23.89 7.17 -15.94
CA GLY A 164 -23.85 7.68 -17.31
C GLY A 164 -25.21 7.65 -18.02
N PHE A 165 -25.20 7.81 -19.35
CA PHE A 165 -26.43 7.85 -20.14
C PHE A 165 -26.95 6.44 -20.45
N GLY A 166 -28.25 6.24 -20.38
CA GLY A 166 -28.92 5.07 -20.95
C GLY A 166 -29.70 4.18 -19.95
N GLY A 167 -29.67 4.46 -18.65
CA GLY A 167 -30.39 3.67 -17.65
C GLY A 167 -30.39 4.28 -16.26
N LYS A 168 -30.86 3.50 -15.29
CA LYS A 168 -30.81 3.83 -13.86
C LYS A 168 -29.78 2.96 -13.17
N VAL A 169 -29.11 3.49 -12.13
CA VAL A 169 -28.24 2.70 -11.28
C VAL A 169 -29.07 2.00 -10.23
N HIS A 170 -29.03 0.67 -10.19
CA HIS A 170 -29.58 -0.16 -9.14
C HIS A 170 -28.44 -0.62 -8.22
N TYR A 171 -28.70 -0.76 -6.93
CA TYR A 171 -27.68 -1.08 -5.93
C TYR A 171 -28.19 -1.99 -4.83
N THR A 172 -27.23 -2.64 -4.14
CA THR A 172 -27.44 -3.42 -2.90
C THR A 172 -26.33 -3.10 -1.90
N THR A 173 -26.62 -3.32 -0.60
CA THR A 173 -25.67 -3.16 0.51
C THR A 173 -25.56 -4.42 1.36
N ASP A 174 -26.28 -5.47 1.01
CA ASP A 174 -26.38 -6.75 1.70
C ASP A 174 -25.49 -7.85 1.09
N GLY A 175 -24.62 -7.46 0.14
CA GLY A 175 -23.74 -8.40 -0.58
C GLY A 175 -24.39 -9.09 -1.78
N SER A 176 -25.71 -9.01 -1.97
CA SER A 176 -26.39 -9.56 -3.13
C SER A 176 -26.01 -8.82 -4.43
N GLU A 177 -26.14 -9.47 -5.58
CA GLU A 177 -25.99 -8.81 -6.86
C GLU A 177 -27.22 -7.98 -7.18
N PRO A 178 -27.08 -6.66 -7.47
CA PRO A 178 -28.23 -5.85 -7.85
C PRO A 178 -28.79 -6.29 -9.19
N ASP A 179 -30.12 -6.29 -9.29
CA ASP A 179 -30.90 -6.61 -10.49
C ASP A 179 -31.87 -5.47 -10.85
N GLU A 180 -32.82 -5.72 -11.72
CA GLU A 180 -33.84 -4.75 -12.17
C GLU A 180 -34.88 -4.42 -11.07
N ASN A 181 -35.02 -5.30 -10.05
CA ASN A 181 -35.92 -5.14 -8.93
C ASN A 181 -35.25 -4.51 -7.71
N SER A 182 -33.91 -4.45 -7.72
CA SER A 182 -33.12 -3.85 -6.64
C SER A 182 -33.40 -2.35 -6.53
N PRO A 183 -33.19 -1.74 -5.34
CA PRO A 183 -33.37 -0.31 -5.15
C PRO A 183 -32.62 0.53 -6.19
N THR A 184 -33.26 1.59 -6.68
CA THR A 184 -32.62 2.58 -7.56
C THR A 184 -31.79 3.53 -6.69
N ALA A 185 -30.57 3.84 -7.14
CA ALA A 185 -29.64 4.73 -6.43
C ALA A 185 -30.30 6.09 -6.16
N PRO A 186 -30.35 6.55 -4.91
CA PRO A 186 -30.80 7.88 -4.55
C PRO A 186 -29.81 8.94 -5.06
N ARG A 187 -30.17 10.22 -4.95
CA ARG A 187 -29.26 11.31 -5.29
C ARG A 187 -27.97 11.25 -4.46
N PHE A 188 -28.12 10.92 -3.17
CA PHE A 188 -27.05 10.63 -2.24
C PHE A 188 -27.51 9.50 -1.32
N LEU A 189 -26.65 8.52 -1.11
CA LEU A 189 -26.81 7.45 -0.14
C LEU A 189 -25.93 7.81 1.07
N SER A 190 -26.55 7.99 2.24
CA SER A 190 -25.83 8.21 3.49
C SER A 190 -25.48 6.89 4.15
N LEU A 191 -24.22 6.73 4.51
CA LEU A 191 -23.71 5.59 5.26
C LEU A 191 -23.17 6.10 6.60
N ASN A 192 -23.53 5.43 7.68
CA ASN A 192 -23.08 5.72 9.06
C ASN A 192 -22.35 4.53 9.71
N GLU A 193 -22.15 3.48 8.94
CA GLU A 193 -21.41 2.27 9.32
C GLU A 193 -20.65 1.70 8.12
N ASP A 194 -19.71 0.80 8.39
CA ASP A 194 -18.93 0.12 7.36
C ASP A 194 -19.87 -0.60 6.38
N THR A 195 -19.78 -0.25 5.10
CA THR A 195 -20.75 -0.73 4.10
C THR A 195 -20.06 -1.02 2.77
N THR A 196 -20.31 -2.19 2.21
CA THR A 196 -19.97 -2.51 0.82
C THR A 196 -21.18 -2.33 -0.08
N ILE A 197 -21.05 -1.50 -1.11
CA ILE A 197 -22.08 -1.24 -2.10
C ILE A 197 -21.74 -2.01 -3.37
N LYS A 198 -22.70 -2.82 -3.87
CA LYS A 198 -22.67 -3.32 -5.24
C LYS A 198 -23.68 -2.53 -6.07
N ALA A 199 -23.28 -2.10 -7.26
CA ALA A 199 -24.13 -1.30 -8.14
C ALA A 199 -23.98 -1.68 -9.62
N ARG A 200 -25.05 -1.65 -10.36
CA ARG A 200 -25.05 -1.80 -11.82
C ARG A 200 -26.05 -0.85 -12.49
N LEU A 201 -25.78 -0.55 -13.75
CA LEU A 201 -26.71 0.18 -14.58
C LEU A 201 -27.74 -0.79 -15.17
N VAL A 202 -29.02 -0.43 -15.10
CA VAL A 202 -30.10 -1.16 -15.76
C VAL A 202 -30.73 -0.22 -16.81
N ASP A 203 -30.81 -0.64 -18.08
CA ASP A 203 -31.37 0.17 -19.13
C ASP A 203 -32.92 0.12 -19.14
N ARG A 204 -33.56 0.91 -20.01
CA ARG A 204 -35.03 0.97 -20.11
C ARG A 204 -35.68 -0.33 -20.61
N ARG A 205 -34.88 -1.28 -21.07
CA ARG A 205 -35.34 -2.60 -21.56
C ARG A 205 -35.03 -3.73 -20.54
N GLY A 206 -34.58 -3.37 -19.34
CA GLY A 206 -34.17 -4.34 -18.31
C GLY A 206 -32.80 -4.98 -18.56
N LYS A 207 -32.01 -4.49 -19.54
CA LYS A 207 -30.67 -5.01 -19.77
C LYS A 207 -29.76 -4.63 -18.60
N LEU A 208 -29.10 -5.62 -18.00
CA LEU A 208 -28.19 -5.47 -16.88
C LEU A 208 -26.77 -5.12 -17.39
N GLY A 209 -26.18 -4.10 -16.77
CA GLY A 209 -24.79 -3.72 -16.95
C GLY A 209 -23.85 -4.52 -16.02
N PRO A 210 -22.53 -4.35 -16.15
CA PRO A 210 -21.57 -4.94 -15.23
C PRO A 210 -21.70 -4.33 -13.82
N ILE A 211 -21.34 -5.12 -12.79
CA ILE A 211 -21.37 -4.70 -11.39
C ILE A 211 -20.10 -3.93 -11.06
N ALA A 212 -20.26 -2.78 -10.41
CA ALA A 212 -19.22 -2.07 -9.69
C ALA A 212 -19.38 -2.30 -8.19
N GLU A 213 -18.30 -2.54 -7.49
CA GLU A 213 -18.27 -2.74 -6.04
C GLU A 213 -17.41 -1.67 -5.38
N ALA A 214 -17.84 -1.20 -4.20
CA ALA A 214 -17.14 -0.17 -3.43
C ALA A 214 -17.39 -0.35 -1.94
N THR A 215 -16.32 -0.45 -1.15
CA THR A 215 -16.40 -0.53 0.31
C THR A 215 -16.06 0.81 0.94
N TYR A 216 -16.90 1.24 1.88
CA TYR A 216 -16.76 2.45 2.67
C TYR A 216 -16.63 2.08 4.13
N PHE A 217 -15.58 2.57 4.79
CA PHE A 217 -15.36 2.44 6.22
C PHE A 217 -15.77 3.74 6.90
N VAL A 218 -16.75 3.69 7.80
CA VAL A 218 -17.28 4.89 8.48
C VAL A 218 -16.94 4.81 9.97
N LYS A 219 -16.04 5.68 10.42
CA LYS A 219 -15.58 5.74 11.81
C LYS A 219 -16.25 6.91 12.55
N PRO A 220 -16.50 6.78 13.87
CA PRO A 220 -17.00 7.89 14.67
C PRO A 220 -16.14 9.17 14.56
N THR A 221 -16.75 10.33 14.65
CA THR A 221 -16.04 11.64 14.46
C THR A 221 -15.05 11.97 15.57
N ASP A 222 -15.17 11.33 16.71
CA ASP A 222 -14.37 11.51 17.92
C ASP A 222 -13.36 10.37 18.13
N GLU A 223 -13.33 9.39 17.23
CA GLU A 223 -12.38 8.29 17.31
C GLU A 223 -10.95 8.79 16.98
N VAL A 224 -10.06 8.62 17.96
CA VAL A 224 -8.64 8.89 17.78
C VAL A 224 -7.93 7.58 17.48
N VAL A 225 -7.34 7.50 16.28
CA VAL A 225 -6.64 6.31 15.84
C VAL A 225 -5.18 6.38 16.22
N ASN A 226 -4.71 5.38 16.99
CA ASN A 226 -3.30 5.26 17.29
C ASN A 226 -2.55 4.76 16.05
N ILE A 227 -1.47 5.45 15.69
CA ILE A 227 -0.54 5.04 14.64
C ILE A 227 0.86 4.90 15.21
N THR A 228 1.70 4.14 14.52
CA THR A 228 3.12 3.99 14.83
C THR A 228 3.96 4.40 13.64
N SER A 229 5.28 4.44 13.78
CA SER A 229 6.16 4.72 12.64
C SER A 229 6.01 3.71 11.49
N ALA A 230 5.67 2.46 11.78
CA ALA A 230 5.45 1.42 10.77
C ALA A 230 4.05 1.43 10.16
N LEU A 231 3.07 1.97 10.89
CA LEU A 231 1.66 1.93 10.50
C LEU A 231 1.22 3.23 9.82
N SER A 232 0.74 3.12 8.60
CA SER A 232 0.10 4.22 7.86
C SER A 232 -1.40 4.05 7.79
N ALA A 233 -2.14 5.16 7.64
CA ALA A 233 -3.55 5.13 7.30
C ALA A 233 -3.73 5.50 5.83
N SER A 234 -4.29 4.63 5.01
CA SER A 234 -4.49 4.87 3.58
C SER A 234 -5.96 4.77 3.17
N HIS A 235 -6.22 5.01 1.89
CA HIS A 235 -7.58 5.15 1.36
C HIS A 235 -8.45 6.15 2.11
N LEU A 236 -7.82 7.08 2.83
CA LEU A 236 -8.54 8.13 3.52
C LEU A 236 -9.31 8.97 2.52
N ALA A 237 -10.59 9.15 2.78
CA ALA A 237 -11.48 9.95 1.99
C ALA A 237 -12.37 10.79 2.92
N GLY A 238 -12.86 11.92 2.42
CA GLY A 238 -13.73 12.78 3.21
C GLY A 238 -14.40 13.82 2.37
N THR A 239 -15.50 14.36 2.89
CA THR A 239 -16.24 15.50 2.37
C THR A 239 -15.92 16.76 3.18
N ARG A 240 -16.24 17.91 2.64
CA ARG A 240 -15.93 19.19 3.30
C ARG A 240 -16.48 19.24 4.73
N GLY A 241 -15.58 19.39 5.70
CA GLY A 241 -15.90 19.45 7.13
C GLY A 241 -15.53 18.19 7.91
N ASP A 242 -15.29 17.07 7.23
CA ASP A 242 -14.85 15.83 7.87
C ASP A 242 -13.44 15.98 8.43
N ARG A 243 -13.16 15.23 9.50
CA ARG A 243 -11.86 15.17 10.16
C ARG A 243 -11.50 13.72 10.45
N HIS A 244 -10.30 13.32 10.04
CA HIS A 244 -9.65 12.13 10.58
C HIS A 244 -8.66 12.54 11.65
N LEU A 245 -8.68 11.88 12.80
CA LEU A 245 -7.83 12.20 13.94
C LEU A 245 -6.97 11.00 14.32
N PHE A 246 -5.67 11.21 14.32
CA PHE A 246 -4.67 10.20 14.65
C PHE A 246 -3.81 10.65 15.81
N LYS A 247 -3.13 9.69 16.44
CA LYS A 247 -2.23 9.94 17.55
C LYS A 247 -0.99 9.06 17.44
N ILE A 248 0.18 9.63 17.71
CA ILE A 248 1.44 8.92 17.87
C ILE A 248 2.15 9.39 19.14
N ASN A 249 2.67 8.44 19.93
CA ASN A 249 3.51 8.76 21.08
C ASN A 249 4.96 8.88 20.65
N VAL A 250 5.65 9.96 21.05
CA VAL A 250 7.03 10.24 20.65
C VAL A 250 7.84 10.62 21.89
N ALA A 251 9.07 10.11 22.00
CA ALA A 251 10.01 10.52 23.04
C ALA A 251 10.53 11.94 22.79
N ALA A 252 11.06 12.58 23.84
CA ALA A 252 11.71 13.88 23.70
C ALA A 252 13.00 13.81 22.85
N GLY A 253 13.34 14.91 22.18
CA GLY A 253 14.58 15.03 21.40
C GLY A 253 14.58 14.25 20.07
N ARG A 254 13.43 13.76 19.63
CA ARG A 254 13.31 13.04 18.34
C ARG A 254 12.91 13.98 17.21
N ARG A 255 13.12 13.56 15.99
CA ARG A 255 12.54 14.22 14.82
C ARG A 255 11.32 13.42 14.36
N LEU A 256 10.16 14.10 14.32
CA LEU A 256 8.90 13.53 13.84
C LEU A 256 8.59 14.10 12.45
N ILE A 257 8.36 13.21 11.49
CA ILE A 257 7.94 13.54 10.12
C ILE A 257 6.53 12.99 9.91
N VAL A 258 5.55 13.87 9.70
CA VAL A 258 4.18 13.48 9.36
C VAL A 258 3.88 13.89 7.94
N GLN A 259 3.37 12.96 7.13
CA GLN A 259 3.10 13.18 5.72
C GLN A 259 1.70 12.68 5.35
N ALA A 260 1.04 13.40 4.42
CA ALA A 260 -0.20 12.97 3.81
C ALA A 260 -0.06 13.06 2.29
N GLU A 261 0.00 11.94 1.60
CA GLU A 261 0.35 11.85 0.18
C GLU A 261 -0.73 11.14 -0.65
N GLY A 262 -0.54 11.17 -1.97
CA GLY A 262 -1.43 10.50 -2.92
C GLY A 262 -2.79 11.16 -3.07
N GLY A 263 -3.69 10.46 -3.74
CA GLY A 263 -5.08 10.82 -3.90
C GLY A 263 -5.37 12.15 -4.61
N SER A 264 -6.60 12.61 -4.45
CA SER A 264 -7.10 13.84 -5.04
C SER A 264 -7.84 14.71 -4.02
N GLY A 265 -8.09 15.98 -4.37
CA GLY A 265 -8.91 16.89 -3.56
C GLY A 265 -8.15 17.65 -2.47
N GLY A 266 -8.89 18.46 -1.70
CA GLY A 266 -8.37 19.40 -0.71
C GLY A 266 -8.47 18.89 0.72
N SER A 267 -7.33 18.69 1.38
CA SER A 267 -7.27 18.45 2.83
C SER A 267 -6.18 19.30 3.48
N THR A 268 -6.22 19.43 4.79
CA THR A 268 -5.20 20.11 5.60
C THR A 268 -4.65 19.14 6.62
N LEU A 269 -3.33 19.05 6.68
CA LEU A 269 -2.61 18.29 7.69
C LEU A 269 -2.20 19.23 8.83
N ILE A 270 -2.56 18.87 10.06
CA ILE A 270 -2.26 19.65 11.27
C ILE A 270 -1.69 18.70 12.32
N VAL A 271 -0.60 19.08 12.97
CA VAL A 271 0.01 18.31 14.07
C VAL A 271 0.07 19.17 15.31
N ASN A 272 -0.34 18.64 16.46
CA ASN A 272 -0.31 19.33 17.74
C ASN A 272 0.18 18.38 18.84
N HIS A 273 0.98 18.89 19.79
CA HIS A 273 1.44 18.14 20.95
C HIS A 273 0.44 18.22 22.09
N GLY A 274 0.22 17.12 22.81
CA GLY A 274 -0.53 17.04 24.07
C GLY A 274 -2.05 17.03 23.94
N SER A 275 -2.62 17.53 22.82
CA SER A 275 -4.08 17.57 22.65
C SER A 275 -4.48 17.64 21.16
N PRO A 276 -5.70 17.19 20.81
CA PRO A 276 -6.21 17.32 19.45
C PRO A 276 -6.22 18.80 18.98
N PRO A 277 -5.79 19.07 17.73
CA PRO A 277 -5.87 20.41 17.17
C PRO A 277 -7.33 20.88 17.12
N PRO A 278 -7.62 22.15 17.51
CA PRO A 278 -8.99 22.66 17.48
C PRO A 278 -9.53 22.72 16.04
N MET A 279 -10.83 22.47 15.86
CA MET A 279 -11.52 22.61 14.57
C MET A 279 -11.81 24.08 14.20
N THR A 280 -10.90 24.98 14.38
CA THR A 280 -11.15 26.41 14.14
C THR A 280 -10.62 26.86 12.78
N ARG A 281 -11.34 27.81 12.15
CA ARG A 281 -10.94 28.49 10.91
C ARG A 281 -9.78 29.50 11.11
N GLY A 282 -9.09 29.51 12.26
CA GLY A 282 -8.11 30.51 12.66
C GLY A 282 -6.71 29.94 12.90
N PHE A 283 -5.71 30.80 12.73
CA PHE A 283 -4.27 30.55 12.56
C PHE A 283 -3.48 30.21 13.84
N PHE A 284 -3.99 29.46 14.79
CA PHE A 284 -3.25 29.16 16.03
C PHE A 284 -2.96 27.66 16.18
N PHE A 285 -2.06 27.16 15.32
CA PHE A 285 -1.53 25.81 15.48
C PHE A 285 -0.03 25.89 15.75
N ASN A 286 0.47 25.04 16.64
CA ASN A 286 1.90 25.00 16.92
C ASN A 286 2.70 24.59 15.67
N ARG A 287 2.16 23.68 14.87
CA ARG A 287 2.72 23.32 13.55
C ARG A 287 1.61 22.81 12.63
N GLY A 288 1.57 23.29 11.41
CA GLY A 288 0.58 22.87 10.42
C GLY A 288 1.01 23.15 9.00
N ALA A 289 0.55 22.34 8.08
CA ALA A 289 0.75 22.53 6.65
C ALA A 289 -0.60 22.50 5.93
N THR A 290 -0.93 23.58 5.22
CA THR A 290 -2.16 23.69 4.43
C THR A 290 -1.79 23.71 2.96
N PHE A 291 -2.32 22.73 2.18
CA PHE A 291 -2.07 22.64 0.75
C PHE A 291 -3.36 22.26 0.01
N PHE A 292 -3.47 22.64 -1.24
CA PHE A 292 -4.64 22.35 -2.09
C PHE A 292 -4.43 21.15 -3.01
N SER A 293 -3.18 20.72 -3.23
CA SER A 293 -2.82 19.52 -4.00
C SER A 293 -1.40 19.06 -3.68
N GLY A 294 -1.10 17.78 -3.87
CA GLY A 294 0.23 17.22 -3.71
C GLY A 294 0.56 16.73 -2.29
N SER A 295 1.82 16.50 -2.06
CA SER A 295 2.38 16.01 -0.80
C SER A 295 2.27 17.07 0.30
N ARG A 296 1.84 16.65 1.49
CA ARG A 296 1.73 17.47 2.70
C ARG A 296 2.66 16.91 3.75
N LYS A 297 3.53 17.74 4.27
CA LYS A 297 4.56 17.32 5.22
C LYS A 297 4.64 18.31 6.38
N VAL A 298 4.67 17.79 7.60
CA VAL A 298 5.02 18.52 8.83
C VAL A 298 6.25 17.85 9.41
N GLU A 299 7.28 18.62 9.70
CA GLU A 299 8.51 18.16 10.35
C GLU A 299 8.68 18.88 11.68
N ILE A 300 9.02 18.13 12.72
CA ILE A 300 9.29 18.61 14.07
C ILE A 300 10.67 18.04 14.42
N ASP A 301 11.70 18.90 14.44
CA ASP A 301 13.10 18.44 14.57
C ASP A 301 13.51 18.13 16.01
N ASP A 302 12.78 18.65 17.00
CA ASP A 302 13.03 18.45 18.42
C ASP A 302 11.68 18.28 19.11
N THR A 303 11.32 17.04 19.41
CA THR A 303 10.02 16.70 20.00
C THR A 303 10.07 16.82 21.52
N GLU A 304 8.97 17.25 22.11
CA GLU A 304 8.68 17.01 23.53
C GLU A 304 8.15 15.59 23.71
N ALA A 305 8.41 14.96 24.86
CA ALA A 305 7.86 13.61 25.13
C ALA A 305 6.34 13.68 25.27
N GLY A 306 5.64 12.71 24.66
CA GLY A 306 4.20 12.58 24.79
C GLY A 306 3.47 12.33 23.48
N ASP A 307 2.15 12.52 23.53
CA ASP A 307 1.26 12.25 22.41
C ASP A 307 1.21 13.42 21.43
N TYR A 308 1.46 13.14 20.16
CA TYR A 308 1.25 14.05 19.05
C TYR A 308 -0.05 13.68 18.33
N TYR A 309 -0.99 14.63 18.31
CA TYR A 309 -2.26 14.49 17.62
C TYR A 309 -2.15 15.05 16.20
N ILE A 310 -2.59 14.25 15.25
CA ILE A 310 -2.51 14.55 13.82
C ILE A 310 -3.92 14.62 13.27
N ALA A 311 -4.33 15.77 12.77
CA ALA A 311 -5.62 15.95 12.12
C ALA A 311 -5.46 16.08 10.62
N LEU A 312 -6.25 15.31 9.87
CA LEU A 312 -6.43 15.47 8.43
C LEU A 312 -7.85 16.01 8.18
N ASP A 313 -7.95 17.32 7.98
CA ASP A 313 -9.22 18.04 7.80
C ASP A 313 -9.58 18.17 6.32
N ALA A 314 -10.80 17.77 5.96
CA ALA A 314 -11.34 17.94 4.61
C ALA A 314 -11.72 19.40 4.33
N ARG A 315 -11.02 20.07 3.41
CA ARG A 315 -11.36 21.42 2.89
C ARG A 315 -12.33 21.37 1.72
N GLY A 316 -12.45 20.25 1.11
CA GLY A 316 -13.36 19.87 0.04
C GLY A 316 -13.40 18.36 0.00
N ASN A 317 -14.05 17.77 -0.98
CA ASN A 317 -13.99 16.32 -1.16
C ASN A 317 -12.55 15.91 -1.48
N PHE A 318 -12.05 14.90 -0.77
CA PHE A 318 -10.78 14.25 -1.08
C PHE A 318 -10.94 12.73 -1.02
N SER A 319 -10.04 12.00 -1.67
CA SER A 319 -10.04 10.54 -1.68
C SER A 319 -8.64 9.98 -1.93
N GLU A 320 -8.44 8.71 -1.60
CA GLU A 320 -7.20 7.96 -1.82
C GLU A 320 -5.97 8.63 -1.19
N ARG A 321 -6.16 9.25 -0.02
CA ARG A 321 -5.08 9.86 0.74
C ARG A 321 -4.44 8.82 1.66
N THR A 322 -3.11 8.81 1.72
CA THR A 322 -2.36 8.03 2.71
C THR A 322 -1.68 8.97 3.69
N LEU A 323 -1.86 8.73 4.99
CA LEU A 323 -1.19 9.45 6.07
C LEU A 323 -0.21 8.51 6.76
N PHE A 324 0.98 9.00 7.03
CA PHE A 324 1.98 8.29 7.81
C PHE A 324 2.81 9.24 8.65
N ALA A 325 3.34 8.71 9.75
CA ALA A 325 4.24 9.41 10.65
C ALA A 325 5.50 8.56 10.83
N THR A 326 6.67 9.20 10.76
CA THR A 326 7.97 8.55 10.96
C THR A 326 8.70 9.25 12.09
N VAL A 327 9.09 8.49 13.11
CA VAL A 327 9.98 8.95 14.17
C VAL A 327 11.40 8.57 13.80
N ILE A 328 12.29 9.55 13.73
CA ILE A 328 13.71 9.33 13.44
C ILE A 328 14.43 8.99 14.74
N THR A 329 15.17 7.89 14.75
CA THR A 329 15.91 7.34 15.91
C THR A 329 17.39 7.72 15.87
N GLU A 330 18.14 7.51 16.97
CA GLU A 330 19.54 7.95 17.09
C GLU A 330 20.57 6.96 16.54
N SER A 331 20.20 5.67 16.47
CA SER A 331 21.01 4.62 15.85
C SER A 331 20.43 4.17 14.53
N ALA A 332 20.91 3.07 13.97
CA ALA A 332 20.22 2.39 12.87
C ALA A 332 18.88 1.85 13.39
N ASP A 333 17.86 1.90 12.57
CA ASP A 333 16.51 1.45 12.93
C ASP A 333 15.73 1.08 11.67
N LEU A 334 15.33 -0.17 11.56
CA LEU A 334 14.66 -0.69 10.39
C LEU A 334 13.15 -0.63 10.56
N MET A 335 12.47 -0.21 9.51
CA MET A 335 11.03 -0.10 9.50
C MET A 335 10.45 -0.58 8.18
N PRO A 336 9.61 -1.62 8.15
CA PRO A 336 8.88 -2.00 6.96
C PRO A 336 7.89 -0.89 6.56
N TRP A 337 7.89 -0.53 5.27
CA TRP A 337 7.08 0.57 4.77
C TRP A 337 5.76 0.05 4.21
N ALA A 338 4.69 0.11 5.00
CA ALA A 338 3.37 -0.41 4.64
C ALA A 338 2.85 0.03 3.26
N PRO A 339 2.99 1.31 2.82
CA PRO A 339 2.50 1.74 1.51
C PRO A 339 3.17 1.06 0.31
N ALA A 340 4.32 0.44 0.50
CA ALA A 340 5.02 -0.28 -0.55
C ALA A 340 4.51 -1.72 -0.75
N LEU A 341 3.91 -2.34 0.26
CA LEU A 341 3.53 -3.77 0.22
C LEU A 341 2.67 -4.15 -0.98
N ARG A 342 1.62 -3.40 -1.28
CA ARG A 342 0.77 -3.53 -2.48
C ARG A 342 0.45 -4.98 -2.87
N PRO A 343 -0.15 -5.79 -1.97
CA PRO A 343 -0.37 -7.20 -2.21
C PRO A 343 -1.37 -7.46 -3.34
N TYR A 344 -1.17 -8.57 -4.05
CA TYR A 344 -2.10 -9.07 -5.05
C TYR A 344 -2.00 -10.59 -5.17
N VAL A 345 -3.06 -11.22 -5.63
CA VAL A 345 -3.09 -12.68 -5.86
C VAL A 345 -2.70 -12.99 -7.30
N SER A 346 -1.79 -13.93 -7.49
CA SER A 346 -1.43 -14.52 -8.79
C SER A 346 -1.51 -16.04 -8.74
N THR A 347 -1.61 -16.65 -9.91
CA THR A 347 -1.42 -18.10 -10.10
C THR A 347 -0.26 -18.28 -11.06
N GLU A 348 0.75 -19.06 -10.65
CA GLU A 348 1.99 -19.23 -11.39
C GLU A 348 2.39 -20.70 -11.42
N THR A 349 3.08 -21.10 -12.48
CA THR A 349 3.58 -22.46 -12.64
C THR A 349 5.09 -22.46 -12.47
N PHE A 350 5.58 -23.28 -11.54
CA PHE A 350 7.00 -23.44 -11.24
C PHE A 350 7.54 -24.72 -11.86
N ASP A 351 8.59 -24.57 -12.66
CA ASP A 351 9.31 -25.68 -13.26
C ASP A 351 10.22 -26.35 -12.21
N PRO A 352 10.37 -27.69 -12.22
CA PRO A 352 11.31 -28.38 -11.30
C PRO A 352 12.75 -27.87 -11.37
N SER A 353 13.15 -27.29 -12.50
CA SER A 353 14.49 -26.72 -12.71
C SER A 353 14.60 -25.24 -12.31
N SER A 354 13.50 -24.60 -11.89
CA SER A 354 13.57 -23.21 -11.44
C SER A 354 14.31 -23.09 -10.12
N CYS A 355 14.97 -21.94 -9.92
CA CYS A 355 15.72 -21.66 -8.69
C CYS A 355 14.84 -21.76 -7.44
N GLU A 356 13.61 -21.28 -7.53
CA GLU A 356 12.66 -21.29 -6.42
C GLU A 356 12.32 -22.71 -5.93
N VAL A 357 12.23 -23.66 -6.86
CA VAL A 357 12.01 -25.07 -6.54
C VAL A 357 13.29 -25.72 -6.03
N GLN A 358 14.43 -25.46 -6.67
CA GLN A 358 15.74 -26.01 -6.26
C GLN A 358 16.17 -25.53 -4.89
N GLU A 359 15.88 -24.27 -4.56
CA GLU A 359 16.15 -23.69 -3.24
C GLU A 359 15.08 -24.02 -2.19
N GLY A 360 14.02 -24.73 -2.58
CA GLY A 360 12.96 -25.16 -1.66
C GLY A 360 12.04 -24.04 -1.20
N LEU A 361 12.02 -22.93 -1.91
CA LEU A 361 11.13 -21.79 -1.60
C LEU A 361 9.67 -22.12 -1.91
N ILE A 362 9.43 -22.99 -2.91
CA ILE A 362 8.11 -23.41 -3.33
C ILE A 362 8.17 -24.80 -3.99
N GLY A 363 7.05 -25.55 -4.00
CA GLY A 363 6.96 -26.79 -4.75
C GLY A 363 6.74 -26.55 -6.25
N GLU A 364 7.04 -27.58 -7.08
CA GLU A 364 6.76 -27.57 -8.53
C GLU A 364 5.27 -27.51 -8.84
N GLY A 365 4.92 -27.10 -10.07
CA GLY A 365 3.55 -27.06 -10.58
C GLY A 365 2.85 -25.73 -10.36
N GLU A 366 1.53 -25.73 -10.57
CA GLU A 366 0.72 -24.52 -10.43
C GLU A 366 0.51 -24.16 -8.95
N ARG A 367 0.82 -22.92 -8.59
CA ARG A 367 0.74 -22.39 -7.23
C ARG A 367 -0.04 -21.07 -7.21
N ARG A 368 -0.88 -20.89 -6.20
CA ARG A 368 -1.62 -19.65 -5.94
C ARG A 368 -0.90 -18.85 -4.88
N LEU A 369 -0.49 -17.64 -5.22
CA LEU A 369 0.41 -16.80 -4.43
C LEU A 369 -0.26 -15.49 -4.06
N LEU A 370 0.00 -15.03 -2.84
CA LEU A 370 -0.18 -13.63 -2.44
C LEU A 370 1.18 -12.94 -2.57
N ARG A 371 1.39 -12.19 -3.64
CA ARG A 371 2.62 -11.44 -3.88
C ARG A 371 2.56 -10.06 -3.27
N TYR A 372 3.71 -9.56 -2.83
CA TYR A 372 3.84 -8.21 -2.24
C TYR A 372 5.26 -7.68 -2.45
N THR A 373 5.41 -6.35 -2.40
CA THR A 373 6.71 -5.66 -2.42
C THR A 373 7.16 -5.41 -0.99
N THR A 374 8.41 -5.68 -0.67
CA THR A 374 9.03 -5.31 0.59
C THR A 374 9.85 -4.03 0.42
N GLU A 375 9.56 -2.98 1.17
CA GLU A 375 10.43 -1.80 1.33
C GLU A 375 10.79 -1.68 2.80
N VAL A 376 12.09 -1.77 3.10
CA VAL A 376 12.63 -1.64 4.46
C VAL A 376 13.43 -0.36 4.55
N ARG A 377 12.95 0.60 5.33
CA ARG A 377 13.59 1.89 5.55
C ARG A 377 14.50 1.85 6.75
N ASN A 378 15.71 2.38 6.62
CA ASN A 378 16.49 2.77 7.78
C ASN A 378 16.03 4.17 8.20
N VAL A 379 15.26 4.23 9.29
CA VAL A 379 14.72 5.48 9.87
C VAL A 379 15.60 6.04 10.98
N GLY A 380 16.78 5.45 11.19
CA GLY A 380 17.78 5.96 12.10
C GLY A 380 18.70 7.02 11.49
N VAL A 381 19.49 7.70 12.32
CA VAL A 381 20.49 8.67 11.86
C VAL A 381 21.84 8.04 11.53
N ARG A 382 22.01 6.73 11.81
CA ARG A 382 23.20 5.95 11.50
C ARG A 382 22.91 4.89 10.46
N ASP A 383 23.94 4.55 9.69
CA ASP A 383 23.88 3.43 8.77
C ASP A 383 23.73 2.10 9.53
N LEU A 384 22.83 1.24 9.06
CA LEU A 384 22.90 -0.17 9.38
C LEU A 384 24.09 -0.76 8.62
N ARG A 385 25.01 -1.40 9.34
CA ARG A 385 26.16 -2.08 8.76
C ARG A 385 26.09 -3.56 9.08
N VAL A 386 26.22 -4.36 8.06
CA VAL A 386 26.25 -5.81 8.21
C VAL A 386 27.71 -6.27 8.08
N PRO A 387 28.19 -7.17 8.95
CA PRO A 387 29.53 -7.74 8.83
C PRO A 387 29.73 -8.45 7.50
N ALA A 388 30.99 -8.63 7.07
CA ALA A 388 31.31 -9.37 5.85
C ALA A 388 30.69 -10.76 5.83
N PRO A 389 30.20 -11.25 4.67
CA PRO A 389 29.50 -12.52 4.59
C PRO A 389 30.41 -13.76 4.74
N GLU A 390 31.70 -13.67 4.36
CA GLU A 390 32.60 -14.81 4.38
C GLU A 390 32.82 -15.34 5.79
N GLY A 391 32.44 -16.60 6.00
CA GLY A 391 32.57 -17.26 7.32
C GLY A 391 31.55 -16.79 8.38
N ASN A 392 30.61 -15.93 8.02
CA ASN A 392 29.57 -15.44 8.91
C ASN A 392 28.34 -16.36 8.85
N PRO A 393 27.93 -16.99 9.98
CA PRO A 393 26.80 -17.93 9.98
C PRO A 393 25.45 -17.30 9.67
N ASN A 394 25.35 -15.98 9.75
CA ASN A 394 24.12 -15.24 9.38
C ASN A 394 23.95 -15.06 7.88
N PHE A 395 24.87 -15.56 7.06
CA PHE A 395 24.78 -15.50 5.62
C PHE A 395 24.72 -16.91 5.01
N GLU A 396 24.11 -16.97 3.84
CA GLU A 396 24.15 -18.15 2.97
C GLU A 396 24.46 -17.71 1.54
N TYR A 397 25.26 -18.52 0.86
CA TYR A 397 25.56 -18.28 -0.57
C TYR A 397 24.50 -18.98 -1.41
N HIS A 398 23.85 -18.21 -2.28
CA HIS A 398 22.84 -18.73 -3.22
C HIS A 398 23.45 -18.93 -4.59
N GLU A 399 23.61 -20.18 -5.01
CA GLU A 399 24.23 -20.52 -6.30
C GLU A 399 23.45 -19.94 -7.50
N CYS A 400 22.12 -19.93 -7.42
CA CYS A 400 21.25 -19.36 -8.44
C CYS A 400 21.43 -17.85 -8.61
N HIS A 401 21.77 -17.13 -7.54
CA HIS A 401 21.89 -15.69 -7.52
C HIS A 401 23.35 -15.22 -7.62
N GLY A 402 24.31 -16.10 -7.31
CA GLY A 402 25.75 -15.82 -7.41
C GLY A 402 26.28 -14.89 -6.32
N HIS A 403 25.54 -14.69 -5.21
CA HIS A 403 25.95 -13.83 -4.10
C HIS A 403 25.41 -14.32 -2.76
N TYR A 404 25.85 -13.66 -1.68
CA TYR A 404 25.42 -13.97 -0.32
C TYR A 404 24.15 -13.24 0.07
N HIS A 405 23.22 -13.97 0.69
CA HIS A 405 22.01 -13.45 1.31
C HIS A 405 22.14 -13.44 2.83
N PHE A 406 21.63 -12.40 3.47
CA PHE A 406 21.49 -12.35 4.91
C PHE A 406 20.27 -13.18 5.33
N ARG A 407 20.47 -14.18 6.18
CA ARG A 407 19.44 -15.14 6.58
C ARG A 407 18.36 -14.51 7.44
N GLY A 408 17.11 -14.86 7.14
CA GLY A 408 15.98 -14.46 7.97
C GLY A 408 15.78 -12.95 8.09
N PHE A 409 16.10 -12.20 7.02
CA PHE A 409 15.91 -10.76 7.00
C PHE A 409 14.44 -10.35 7.16
N ALA A 410 13.53 -11.08 6.54
CA ALA A 410 12.10 -10.81 6.59
C ALA A 410 11.29 -12.10 6.80
N TYR A 411 10.16 -11.97 7.49
CA TYR A 411 9.14 -13.00 7.66
C TYR A 411 7.79 -12.43 7.29
N SER A 412 6.98 -13.19 6.58
CA SER A 412 5.62 -12.82 6.24
C SER A 412 4.61 -13.89 6.61
N ALA A 413 3.39 -13.50 6.87
CA ALA A 413 2.28 -14.40 7.14
C ALA A 413 0.94 -13.81 6.69
N VAL A 414 -0.01 -14.68 6.37
CA VAL A 414 -1.42 -14.32 6.25
C VAL A 414 -2.12 -14.71 7.54
N LEU A 415 -2.82 -13.76 8.14
CA LEU A 415 -3.58 -13.92 9.36
C LEU A 415 -5.08 -13.80 9.08
N ASP A 416 -5.90 -14.48 9.89
CA ASP A 416 -7.33 -14.20 9.96
C ASP A 416 -7.60 -12.86 10.67
N LEU A 417 -8.86 -12.47 10.77
CA LEU A 417 -9.25 -11.19 11.41
C LEU A 417 -9.04 -11.20 12.93
N GLU A 418 -8.91 -12.37 13.54
CA GLU A 418 -8.57 -12.57 14.95
C GLU A 418 -7.06 -12.52 15.21
N GLY A 419 -6.25 -12.39 14.15
CA GLY A 419 -4.78 -12.30 14.21
C GLY A 419 -4.07 -13.65 14.30
N LYS A 420 -4.75 -14.75 14.03
CA LYS A 420 -4.16 -16.09 13.97
C LYS A 420 -3.55 -16.34 12.60
N VAL A 421 -2.32 -16.84 12.54
CA VAL A 421 -1.66 -17.23 11.29
C VAL A 421 -2.43 -18.37 10.62
N VAL A 422 -2.85 -18.17 9.39
CA VAL A 422 -3.53 -19.16 8.54
C VAL A 422 -2.64 -19.66 7.40
N ARG A 423 -1.65 -18.85 6.99
CA ARG A 423 -0.57 -19.23 6.06
C ARG A 423 0.71 -18.56 6.48
N GLU A 424 1.81 -19.30 6.46
CA GLU A 424 3.14 -18.75 6.66
C GLU A 424 3.82 -18.55 5.30
N GLY A 425 4.51 -17.43 5.16
CA GLY A 425 5.46 -17.22 4.07
C GLY A 425 6.83 -17.78 4.42
N ASN A 426 7.71 -17.82 3.45
CA ASN A 426 9.08 -18.22 3.68
C ASN A 426 9.82 -17.14 4.50
N LYS A 427 10.77 -17.56 5.35
CA LYS A 427 11.79 -16.64 5.87
C LYS A 427 12.69 -16.28 4.70
N VAL A 428 12.62 -15.05 4.25
CA VAL A 428 13.30 -14.62 3.04
C VAL A 428 14.67 -14.08 3.40
N SER A 429 15.65 -14.57 2.68
CA SER A 429 17.03 -14.10 2.75
C SER A 429 17.30 -13.18 1.57
N PHE A 430 17.92 -12.03 1.82
CA PHE A 430 18.27 -11.06 0.77
C PHE A 430 19.64 -10.47 1.01
N CYS A 431 20.22 -9.81 0.01
CA CYS A 431 21.35 -8.93 0.26
C CYS A 431 20.84 -7.52 0.62
N LEU A 432 21.25 -7.00 1.77
CA LEU A 432 20.83 -5.69 2.24
C LEU A 432 21.59 -4.59 1.49
N LEU A 433 20.85 -3.69 0.84
CA LEU A 433 21.46 -2.66 -0.03
C LEU A 433 20.65 -1.36 -0.09
N ASP A 434 21.28 -0.32 -0.58
CA ASP A 434 20.68 0.98 -0.81
C ASP A 434 20.07 1.06 -2.21
N ASN A 435 18.78 0.88 -2.38
CA ASN A 435 18.16 1.02 -3.70
C ASN A 435 17.06 2.08 -3.80
N ASN A 436 16.61 2.64 -2.66
CA ASN A 436 15.65 3.74 -2.66
C ASN A 436 16.00 4.79 -1.59
N ARG A 437 16.27 6.03 -2.01
CA ARG A 437 16.48 7.14 -1.08
C ARG A 437 15.15 7.78 -0.71
N TRP A 438 14.60 7.45 0.46
CA TRP A 438 13.31 7.96 0.92
C TRP A 438 13.41 9.32 1.64
N ASP A 439 14.52 9.59 2.36
CA ASP A 439 14.75 10.92 2.94
C ASP A 439 15.62 11.78 2.00
N ARG A 440 15.06 12.90 1.54
CA ARG A 440 15.78 13.85 0.67
C ARG A 440 17.03 14.46 1.32
N ASN A 441 17.14 14.43 2.65
CA ASN A 441 18.27 14.93 3.40
C ASN A 441 19.39 13.88 3.53
N ALA A 442 19.12 12.62 3.21
CA ALA A 442 20.12 11.55 3.21
C ALA A 442 21.19 11.79 2.13
N ASN A 443 22.30 11.07 2.25
CA ASN A 443 23.35 11.05 1.24
C ASN A 443 22.74 10.77 -0.15
N ARG A 444 23.30 11.38 -1.19
CA ARG A 444 22.79 11.23 -2.55
C ARG A 444 23.26 9.95 -3.25
N PHE A 445 24.33 9.36 -2.76
CA PHE A 445 25.01 8.23 -3.40
C PHE A 445 24.79 6.96 -2.61
N GLN A 446 24.45 5.89 -3.31
CA GLN A 446 24.44 4.53 -2.81
C GLN A 446 25.79 4.18 -2.21
N ARG A 447 25.81 3.49 -1.07
CA ARG A 447 27.01 3.01 -0.38
C ARG A 447 27.02 1.50 -0.28
N TYR A 448 25.85 0.91 -0.03
CA TYR A 448 25.71 -0.52 0.22
C TYR A 448 25.11 -1.22 -0.99
N ASP A 449 25.68 -2.38 -1.30
CA ASP A 449 25.33 -3.29 -2.38
C ASP A 449 25.47 -4.74 -1.88
N CYS A 450 25.30 -5.74 -2.75
CA CYS A 450 25.41 -7.14 -2.34
C CYS A 450 26.83 -7.57 -1.93
N ASP A 451 27.87 -6.85 -2.31
CA ASP A 451 29.26 -7.11 -1.88
C ASP A 451 29.58 -6.47 -0.53
N HIS A 452 28.93 -5.33 -0.23
CA HIS A 452 29.07 -4.60 1.03
C HIS A 452 27.70 -4.28 1.59
N GLN A 453 27.14 -5.22 2.34
CA GLN A 453 25.74 -5.14 2.76
C GLN A 453 25.50 -4.17 3.91
N GLY A 454 24.36 -3.50 3.85
CA GLY A 454 23.89 -2.52 4.82
C GLY A 454 22.79 -1.64 4.24
N ILE A 455 22.28 -0.71 5.04
CA ILE A 455 21.28 0.28 4.60
C ILE A 455 21.67 1.62 5.23
N GLN A 456 21.95 2.62 4.40
CA GLN A 456 22.28 3.97 4.87
C GLN A 456 21.11 4.61 5.60
N ALA A 457 21.42 5.49 6.54
CA ALA A 457 20.45 6.40 7.16
C ALA A 457 19.67 7.17 6.07
N GLY A 458 18.34 7.09 6.09
CA GLY A 458 17.45 7.74 5.13
C GLY A 458 17.35 7.06 3.76
N TRP A 459 17.89 5.84 3.64
CA TRP A 459 17.71 4.95 2.50
C TRP A 459 16.80 3.77 2.85
N ALA A 460 16.36 3.07 1.83
CA ALA A 460 15.59 1.85 1.95
C ALA A 460 16.15 0.77 1.04
N ASP A 461 15.93 -0.45 1.46
CA ASP A 461 16.07 -1.64 0.67
C ASP A 461 14.70 -2.07 0.15
N VAL A 462 14.57 -2.28 -1.16
CA VAL A 462 13.29 -2.55 -1.81
C VAL A 462 13.39 -3.82 -2.65
N TYR A 463 12.52 -4.78 -2.35
CA TYR A 463 12.34 -6.01 -3.12
C TYR A 463 10.96 -6.01 -3.76
N ASP A 464 10.95 -5.96 -5.08
CA ASP A 464 9.72 -5.93 -5.87
C ASP A 464 8.94 -7.26 -5.78
N SER A 465 7.62 -7.17 -5.85
CA SER A 465 6.72 -8.33 -5.81
C SER A 465 6.95 -9.38 -6.90
N GLY A 466 7.72 -9.05 -7.94
CA GLY A 466 8.11 -9.99 -8.99
C GLY A 466 9.28 -10.90 -8.62
N LEU A 467 10.04 -10.56 -7.58
CA LEU A 467 11.23 -11.32 -7.18
C LEU A 467 10.89 -12.65 -6.51
N PRO A 468 11.79 -13.65 -6.59
CA PRO A 468 11.67 -14.87 -5.83
C PRO A 468 11.47 -14.65 -4.33
N GLY A 469 10.61 -15.43 -3.69
CA GLY A 469 10.33 -15.31 -2.26
C GLY A 469 9.43 -14.15 -1.85
N GLN A 470 9.11 -13.19 -2.75
CA GLN A 470 8.20 -12.07 -2.43
C GLN A 470 6.74 -12.48 -2.52
N TRP A 471 6.37 -13.54 -1.78
CA TRP A 471 5.01 -14.08 -1.71
C TRP A 471 4.75 -14.90 -0.45
N VAL A 472 3.47 -15.10 -0.16
CA VAL A 472 2.95 -16.18 0.68
C VAL A 472 2.18 -17.14 -0.24
N GLU A 473 2.49 -18.43 -0.21
CA GLU A 473 1.67 -19.43 -0.90
C GLU A 473 0.33 -19.59 -0.19
N ILE A 474 -0.75 -19.24 -0.87
CA ILE A 474 -2.09 -19.24 -0.29
C ILE A 474 -2.93 -20.46 -0.66
N GLY A 475 -2.47 -21.27 -1.65
CA GLY A 475 -3.06 -22.56 -2.00
C GLY A 475 -4.58 -22.52 -2.09
N ASP A 476 -5.21 -23.31 -1.24
CA ASP A 476 -6.66 -23.48 -1.10
C ASP A 476 -7.31 -22.49 -0.10
N LEU A 477 -6.60 -21.43 0.29
CA LEU A 477 -7.18 -20.43 1.19
C LEU A 477 -8.48 -19.87 0.61
N ALA A 478 -9.56 -19.93 1.40
CA ALA A 478 -10.87 -19.52 0.96
C ALA A 478 -10.93 -18.04 0.61
N PRO A 479 -11.79 -17.62 -0.33
CA PRO A 479 -12.09 -16.21 -0.54
C PRO A 479 -12.55 -15.55 0.76
N GLY A 480 -12.03 -14.36 1.06
CA GLY A 480 -12.37 -13.67 2.31
C GLY A 480 -11.41 -12.53 2.65
N ASN A 481 -11.67 -11.92 3.80
CA ASN A 481 -10.82 -10.85 4.34
C ASN A 481 -9.83 -11.45 5.33
N TYR A 482 -8.58 -11.04 5.19
CA TYR A 482 -7.42 -11.48 5.95
C TYR A 482 -6.49 -10.29 6.23
N GLN A 483 -5.39 -10.54 6.90
CA GLN A 483 -4.30 -9.57 7.08
C GLN A 483 -3.01 -10.16 6.51
N LEU A 484 -2.20 -9.35 5.84
CA LEU A 484 -0.81 -9.67 5.53
C LEU A 484 0.07 -9.05 6.60
N GLU A 485 0.84 -9.86 7.29
CA GLU A 485 1.89 -9.43 8.21
C GLU A 485 3.25 -9.52 7.53
N LEU A 486 4.08 -8.50 7.73
CA LEU A 486 5.50 -8.50 7.36
C LEU A 486 6.29 -8.05 8.58
N THR A 487 7.25 -8.88 9.01
CA THR A 487 8.17 -8.60 10.11
C THR A 487 9.60 -8.60 9.59
N ILE A 488 10.34 -7.53 9.86
CA ILE A 488 11.76 -7.39 9.51
C ILE A 488 12.60 -7.75 10.73
N ASN A 489 13.78 -8.37 10.49
CA ASN A 489 14.70 -8.79 11.54
C ASN A 489 14.00 -9.61 12.66
N PRO A 490 13.19 -10.63 12.32
CA PRO A 490 12.35 -11.34 13.29
C PRO A 490 13.17 -12.03 14.39
N ASP A 491 14.37 -12.48 14.05
CA ASP A 491 15.28 -13.18 14.99
C ASP A 491 16.22 -12.22 15.73
N GLY A 492 16.17 -10.90 15.44
CA GLY A 492 16.98 -9.87 16.09
C GLY A 492 18.48 -9.98 15.79
N LEU A 493 18.84 -10.45 14.60
CA LEU A 493 20.23 -10.63 14.17
C LEU A 493 20.92 -9.34 13.77
N LEU A 494 20.14 -8.31 13.43
CA LEU A 494 20.61 -6.97 13.10
C LEU A 494 20.50 -6.08 14.35
N ASP A 495 21.53 -5.26 14.56
CA ASP A 495 21.56 -4.31 15.67
C ASP A 495 20.85 -3.02 15.27
N GLU A 496 19.73 -2.75 15.94
CA GLU A 496 18.86 -1.61 15.68
C GLU A 496 18.26 -1.05 16.98
N GLU A 497 17.89 0.22 16.97
CA GLU A 497 17.45 0.93 18.16
C GLU A 497 16.07 0.50 18.64
N ASN A 498 15.15 0.27 17.73
CA ASN A 498 13.75 -0.01 18.06
C ASN A 498 13.23 -1.17 17.21
N ARG A 499 12.80 -2.24 17.87
CA ARG A 499 12.21 -3.42 17.21
C ARG A 499 10.69 -3.46 17.29
N GLU A 500 10.07 -2.51 17.98
CA GLU A 500 8.60 -2.44 18.08
C GLU A 500 7.96 -1.96 16.77
N ASN A 501 8.75 -1.32 15.88
CA ASN A 501 8.33 -0.85 14.56
C ASN A 501 8.69 -1.82 13.42
N ASN A 502 9.22 -3.01 13.73
CA ASN A 502 9.66 -4.00 12.74
C ASN A 502 8.51 -4.79 12.09
N THR A 503 7.31 -4.70 12.62
CA THR A 503 6.16 -5.44 12.11
C THR A 503 5.10 -4.50 11.59
N VAL A 504 4.59 -4.80 10.41
CA VAL A 504 3.43 -4.14 9.83
C VAL A 504 2.36 -5.19 9.46
N ARG A 505 1.10 -4.84 9.71
CA ARG A 505 -0.07 -5.61 9.28
C ARG A 505 -0.93 -4.76 8.39
N ILE A 506 -1.33 -5.31 7.26
CA ILE A 506 -2.26 -4.65 6.36
C ILE A 506 -3.40 -5.61 6.01
N PRO A 507 -4.64 -5.12 5.87
CA PRO A 507 -5.75 -5.96 5.46
C PRO A 507 -5.61 -6.31 3.98
N ILE A 508 -6.07 -7.49 3.65
CA ILE A 508 -6.09 -8.03 2.30
C ILE A 508 -7.43 -8.70 2.03
N THR A 509 -7.82 -8.74 0.78
CA THR A 509 -8.95 -9.57 0.35
C THR A 509 -8.44 -10.62 -0.63
N ILE A 510 -8.64 -11.88 -0.30
CA ILE A 510 -8.38 -13.02 -1.16
C ILE A 510 -9.65 -13.24 -2.01
N PRO A 511 -9.54 -13.20 -3.36
CA PRO A 511 -10.69 -13.32 -4.27
C PRO A 511 -11.23 -14.74 -4.38
#